data_c3c0a19448c006d729b7c94ac51bee17
#
_entry.id   c3c0a19448c006d729b7c94ac51bee17
#
_cell.length_a   1.000
_cell.length_b   1.000
_cell.length_c   1.000
_cell.angle_alpha   90.00
_cell.angle_beta   90.00
_cell.angle_gamma   90.00
#
_symmetry.space_group_name_H-M   'P 1'
#
loop_
_entity.id
_entity.type
_entity.pdbx_description
1 polymer ?
#
loop_
_entity_poly.entity_id
_entity_poly.type
_entity_poly.pdbx_seq_one_letter_code
_entity_poly.pdbx_strand_id
1 'polypeptide(L)'
;MSELVDLSPRELQIAQSYAQGATYQIIAETLSIAPSTVRTHLATIYRKVGVSSKLELRDVLIPVSTASSDLAVEFSSRPEKPSIAVLAFENMSGNPEQEYFSDGISDDVITALSRSPWLFIIARNTTFTYKGTNVDVRRVSKELGVRFVLEGSVRRSGDRVRVTAQLIDGLTGGHVWSERYDGQLED
;
A
#
# COMPACT_ATOMS: atom_id res chain seq x y z
N MET A 1 -4.06 -33.17 8.43
CA MET A 1 -3.79 -33.09 9.87
C MET A 1 -2.43 -32.45 9.99
N SER A 2 -2.41 -31.16 10.20
CA SER A 2 -1.18 -30.38 10.27
C SER A 2 -0.51 -30.67 11.61
N GLU A 3 0.65 -31.31 11.56
CA GLU A 3 1.59 -31.36 12.66
C GLU A 3 2.03 -29.91 12.97
N LEU A 4 1.24 -29.23 13.79
CA LEU A 4 1.71 -28.05 14.51
C LEU A 4 2.70 -28.56 15.55
N VAL A 5 3.81 -28.81 15.00
CA VAL A 5 5.15 -29.00 15.47
C VAL A 5 5.30 -28.64 16.95
N ASP A 6 6.01 -29.45 17.63
CA ASP A 6 6.61 -29.49 18.96
C ASP A 6 7.41 -28.21 19.32
N LEU A 7 6.76 -27.05 19.12
CA LEU A 7 7.27 -25.75 19.58
C LEU A 7 6.88 -25.56 21.03
N SER A 8 7.85 -25.24 21.87
CA SER A 8 7.55 -24.82 23.24
C SER A 8 6.68 -23.55 23.24
N PRO A 9 5.92 -23.27 24.31
CA PRO A 9 5.12 -22.03 24.39
C PRO A 9 5.94 -20.77 24.12
N ARG A 10 7.21 -20.77 24.51
CA ARG A 10 8.13 -19.65 24.29
C ARG A 10 8.56 -19.53 22.82
N GLU A 11 8.86 -20.64 22.17
CA GLU A 11 9.18 -20.68 20.75
C GLU A 11 7.97 -20.26 19.90
N LEU A 12 6.78 -20.70 20.26
CA LEU A 12 5.54 -20.30 19.57
C LEU A 12 5.30 -18.79 19.67
N GLN A 13 5.49 -18.20 20.85
CA GLN A 13 5.35 -16.76 21.07
C GLN A 13 6.36 -15.95 20.22
N ILE A 14 7.61 -16.39 20.16
CA ILE A 14 8.66 -15.76 19.34
C ILE A 14 8.31 -15.91 17.85
N ALA A 15 7.91 -17.10 17.43
CA ALA A 15 7.56 -17.40 16.04
C ALA A 15 6.37 -16.55 15.56
N GLN A 16 5.31 -16.44 16.35
CA GLN A 16 4.13 -15.65 16.06
C GLN A 16 4.47 -14.14 15.96
N SER A 17 5.17 -13.60 16.95
CA SER A 17 5.58 -12.19 16.94
C SER A 17 6.46 -11.87 15.71
N TYR A 18 7.37 -12.77 15.37
CA TYR A 18 8.24 -12.61 14.21
C TYR A 18 7.48 -12.73 12.89
N ALA A 19 6.58 -13.71 12.77
CA ALA A 19 5.72 -13.88 11.61
C ALA A 19 4.81 -12.67 11.38
N GLN A 20 4.35 -12.01 12.45
CA GLN A 20 3.55 -10.78 12.43
C GLN A 20 4.36 -9.51 12.11
N GLY A 21 5.66 -9.61 11.87
CA GLY A 21 6.48 -8.48 11.42
C GLY A 21 7.37 -7.84 12.49
N ALA A 22 7.30 -8.27 13.76
CA ALA A 22 8.17 -7.75 14.80
C ALA A 22 9.66 -7.97 14.49
N THR A 23 10.50 -6.99 14.85
CA THR A 23 11.95 -7.11 14.74
C THR A 23 12.54 -7.90 15.92
N TYR A 24 13.77 -8.39 15.78
CA TYR A 24 14.47 -9.06 16.89
C TYR A 24 14.54 -8.20 18.16
N GLN A 25 14.70 -6.89 18.01
CA GLN A 25 14.75 -5.95 19.12
C GLN A 25 13.41 -5.84 19.84
N ILE A 26 12.33 -5.66 19.11
CA ILE A 26 10.96 -5.57 19.66
C ILE A 26 10.62 -6.86 20.42
N ILE A 27 10.93 -8.02 19.84
CA ILE A 27 10.67 -9.32 20.47
C ILE A 27 11.52 -9.47 21.74
N ALA A 28 12.79 -9.06 21.69
CA ALA A 28 13.71 -9.11 22.82
C ALA A 28 13.24 -8.26 23.98
N GLU A 29 12.80 -7.01 23.71
CA GLU A 29 12.23 -6.10 24.72
C GLU A 29 10.94 -6.64 25.30
N THR A 30 10.00 -7.07 24.45
CA THR A 30 8.70 -7.64 24.90
C THR A 30 8.87 -8.86 25.79
N LEU A 31 9.87 -9.68 25.51
CA LEU A 31 10.09 -10.93 26.20
C LEU A 31 11.19 -10.85 27.28
N SER A 32 11.79 -9.67 27.48
CA SER A 32 12.89 -9.42 28.41
C SER A 32 14.07 -10.37 28.24
N ILE A 33 14.49 -10.60 26.97
CA ILE A 33 15.63 -11.44 26.60
C ILE A 33 16.56 -10.68 25.65
N ALA A 34 17.78 -11.19 25.46
CA ALA A 34 18.71 -10.57 24.51
C ALA A 34 18.29 -10.80 23.06
N PRO A 35 18.54 -9.85 22.12
CA PRO A 35 18.27 -10.05 20.69
C PRO A 35 19.01 -11.24 20.08
N SER A 36 20.19 -11.58 20.60
CA SER A 36 20.93 -12.79 20.23
C SER A 36 20.17 -14.06 20.59
N THR A 37 19.49 -14.07 21.74
CA THR A 37 18.66 -15.19 22.19
C THR A 37 17.45 -15.37 21.28
N VAL A 38 16.80 -14.29 20.85
CA VAL A 38 15.71 -14.33 19.85
C VAL A 38 16.19 -14.98 18.56
N ARG A 39 17.38 -14.61 18.08
CA ARG A 39 17.97 -15.18 16.86
C ARG A 39 18.22 -16.69 17.01
N THR A 40 18.72 -17.13 18.15
CA THR A 40 18.96 -18.56 18.44
C THR A 40 17.64 -19.34 18.47
N HIS A 41 16.61 -18.79 19.10
CA HIS A 41 15.27 -19.41 19.09
C HIS A 41 14.72 -19.52 17.67
N LEU A 42 14.83 -18.47 16.85
CA LEU A 42 14.34 -18.49 15.47
C LEU A 42 15.08 -19.54 14.62
N ALA A 43 16.39 -19.70 14.79
CA ALA A 43 17.13 -20.76 14.10
C ALA A 43 16.62 -22.16 14.49
N THR A 44 16.30 -22.37 15.76
CA THR A 44 15.71 -23.63 16.25
C THR A 44 14.28 -23.83 15.72
N ILE A 45 13.48 -22.77 15.69
CA ILE A 45 12.12 -22.76 15.16
C ILE A 45 12.12 -23.15 13.68
N TYR A 46 12.97 -22.50 12.87
CA TYR A 46 13.11 -22.81 11.44
C TYR A 46 13.42 -24.28 11.19
N ARG A 47 14.35 -24.83 11.98
CA ARG A 47 14.71 -26.26 11.88
C ARG A 47 13.57 -27.19 12.30
N LYS A 48 12.83 -26.85 13.37
CA LYS A 48 11.72 -27.67 13.88
C LYS A 48 10.53 -27.63 12.94
N VAL A 49 10.24 -26.47 12.36
CA VAL A 49 9.10 -26.24 11.45
C VAL A 49 9.43 -26.66 10.01
N GLY A 50 10.73 -26.86 9.69
CA GLY A 50 11.18 -27.26 8.35
C GLY A 50 11.06 -26.14 7.30
N VAL A 51 11.18 -24.87 7.73
CA VAL A 51 11.10 -23.70 6.85
C VAL A 51 12.43 -22.98 6.73
N SER A 52 12.65 -22.29 5.62
CA SER A 52 13.91 -21.60 5.30
C SER A 52 13.76 -20.08 5.29
N SER A 53 12.55 -19.57 5.32
CA SER A 53 12.27 -18.15 5.21
C SER A 53 11.19 -17.66 6.20
N LYS A 54 11.19 -16.35 6.47
CA LYS A 54 10.15 -15.71 7.29
C LYS A 54 8.76 -15.86 6.67
N LEU A 55 8.68 -15.86 5.34
CA LEU A 55 7.43 -16.01 4.61
C LEU A 55 6.85 -17.41 4.80
N GLU A 56 7.67 -18.44 4.63
CA GLU A 56 7.27 -19.83 4.87
C GLU A 56 6.86 -20.07 6.32
N LEU A 57 7.58 -19.48 7.29
CA LEU A 57 7.24 -19.57 8.71
C LEU A 57 5.84 -18.95 8.98
N ARG A 58 5.55 -17.83 8.34
CA ARG A 58 4.23 -17.17 8.43
C ARG A 58 3.14 -18.08 7.88
N ASP A 59 3.35 -18.67 6.72
CA ASP A 59 2.36 -19.49 6.02
C ASP A 59 2.04 -20.80 6.80
N VAL A 60 3.01 -21.33 7.53
CA VAL A 60 2.81 -22.51 8.39
C VAL A 60 2.13 -22.18 9.72
N LEU A 61 2.45 -21.03 10.32
CA LEU A 61 1.89 -20.63 11.63
C LEU A 61 0.51 -20.01 11.52
N ILE A 62 0.20 -19.44 10.36
CA ILE A 62 -1.10 -18.85 10.03
C ILE A 62 -1.63 -19.61 8.82
N PRO A 63 -2.24 -20.80 9.00
CA PRO A 63 -2.81 -21.53 7.88
C PRO A 63 -3.88 -20.67 7.24
N VAL A 64 -3.67 -20.30 5.99
CA VAL A 64 -4.65 -19.60 5.16
C VAL A 64 -5.86 -20.48 5.00
N SER A 65 -6.88 -20.22 5.79
CA SER A 65 -8.20 -20.83 5.59
C SER A 65 -8.76 -20.30 4.28
N THR A 66 -8.80 -21.15 3.28
CA THR A 66 -9.38 -20.91 1.96
C THR A 66 -10.88 -20.71 2.07
N ALA A 67 -11.33 -19.51 2.34
CA ALA A 67 -12.70 -19.04 2.06
C ALA A 67 -12.77 -17.51 2.17
N SER A 68 -12.80 -16.86 1.04
CA SER A 68 -13.57 -15.63 0.72
C SER A 68 -13.66 -14.46 1.73
N SER A 69 -12.71 -14.23 2.63
CA SER A 69 -12.71 -13.05 3.51
C SER A 69 -11.32 -12.43 3.75
N ASP A 70 -10.27 -12.87 3.03
CA ASP A 70 -8.89 -12.52 3.37
C ASP A 70 -8.42 -11.13 2.90
N LEU A 71 -9.27 -10.37 2.21
CA LEU A 71 -8.92 -9.00 1.79
C LEU A 71 -9.09 -7.96 2.91
N ALA A 72 -9.78 -8.30 3.98
CA ALA A 72 -9.98 -7.40 5.12
C ALA A 72 -8.83 -7.45 6.15
N VAL A 73 -8.02 -8.53 6.17
CA VAL A 73 -7.01 -8.77 7.21
C VAL A 73 -5.65 -8.15 6.85
N GLU A 74 -5.31 -8.02 5.57
CA GLU A 74 -4.08 -7.33 5.16
C GLU A 74 -4.12 -5.81 5.40
N PHE A 75 -5.33 -5.23 5.52
CA PHE A 75 -5.51 -3.83 5.89
C PHE A 75 -5.33 -3.56 7.39
N SER A 76 -5.44 -4.58 8.26
CA SER A 76 -5.38 -4.41 9.71
C SER A 76 -3.97 -4.30 10.30
N SER A 77 -2.93 -4.57 9.54
CA SER A 77 -1.52 -4.49 10.01
C SER A 77 -0.75 -3.28 9.49
N ARG A 78 -1.39 -2.42 8.69
CA ARG A 78 -0.83 -1.11 8.32
C ARG A 78 -1.23 -0.09 9.37
N PRO A 79 -0.33 0.88 9.70
CA PRO A 79 -0.70 1.97 10.59
C PRO A 79 -2.00 2.61 10.09
N GLU A 80 -2.85 3.06 11.00
CA GLU A 80 -4.18 3.66 10.77
C GLU A 80 -4.20 4.92 9.86
N LYS A 81 -3.17 5.11 9.05
CA LYS A 81 -3.06 6.23 8.14
C LYS A 81 -3.88 5.95 6.87
N PRO A 82 -4.73 6.89 6.46
CA PRO A 82 -5.38 6.80 5.17
C PRO A 82 -4.35 6.60 4.06
N SER A 83 -4.57 5.61 3.20
CA SER A 83 -3.68 5.27 2.09
C SER A 83 -4.29 5.72 0.77
N ILE A 84 -3.49 6.40 -0.06
CA ILE A 84 -3.92 7.00 -1.32
C ILE A 84 -2.97 6.60 -2.45
N ALA A 85 -3.54 6.21 -3.58
CA ALA A 85 -2.85 6.14 -4.86
C ALA A 85 -3.30 7.31 -5.74
N VAL A 86 -2.37 8.08 -6.26
CA VAL A 86 -2.65 9.15 -7.24
C VAL A 86 -2.33 8.60 -8.62
N LEU A 87 -3.36 8.45 -9.46
CA LEU A 87 -3.18 8.02 -10.84
C LEU A 87 -2.67 9.17 -11.70
N ALA A 88 -2.04 8.84 -12.84
CA ALA A 88 -1.67 9.84 -13.82
C ALA A 88 -2.93 10.56 -14.33
N PHE A 89 -2.94 11.88 -14.27
CA PHE A 89 -4.07 12.68 -14.74
C PHE A 89 -4.14 12.61 -16.27
N GLU A 90 -5.35 12.46 -16.77
CA GLU A 90 -5.59 12.32 -18.20
C GLU A 90 -5.40 13.67 -18.91
N ASN A 91 -4.67 13.68 -20.03
CA ASN A 91 -4.55 14.85 -20.87
C ASN A 91 -5.78 14.99 -21.77
N MET A 92 -6.62 15.96 -21.45
CA MET A 92 -7.83 16.31 -22.24
C MET A 92 -7.67 17.57 -23.10
N SER A 93 -6.42 17.99 -23.37
CA SER A 93 -6.12 19.21 -24.13
C SER A 93 -6.25 19.02 -25.64
N GLY A 94 -6.34 17.79 -26.13
CA GLY A 94 -6.35 17.48 -27.57
C GLY A 94 -4.99 17.59 -28.25
N ASN A 95 -3.93 17.90 -27.52
CA ASN A 95 -2.54 17.95 -28.00
C ASN A 95 -1.68 16.97 -27.21
N PRO A 96 -1.15 15.89 -27.85
CA PRO A 96 -0.27 14.92 -27.20
C PRO A 96 1.01 15.52 -26.61
N GLU A 97 1.50 16.62 -27.16
CA GLU A 97 2.70 17.31 -26.64
C GLU A 97 2.49 17.87 -25.23
N GLN A 98 1.24 17.99 -24.78
CA GLN A 98 0.92 18.46 -23.42
C GLN A 98 0.80 17.32 -22.41
N GLU A 99 1.15 16.11 -22.79
CA GLU A 99 1.13 14.94 -21.89
C GLU A 99 2.06 15.14 -20.69
N TYR A 100 3.26 15.68 -20.94
CA TYR A 100 4.22 15.99 -19.86
C TYR A 100 3.67 16.98 -18.83
N PHE A 101 2.76 17.88 -19.25
CA PHE A 101 2.15 18.85 -18.35
C PHE A 101 1.16 18.17 -17.41
N SER A 102 0.33 17.26 -17.91
CA SER A 102 -0.58 16.46 -17.10
C SER A 102 0.18 15.54 -16.12
N ASP A 103 1.29 14.96 -16.58
CA ASP A 103 2.19 14.17 -15.73
C ASP A 103 2.83 15.00 -14.63
N GLY A 104 3.24 16.24 -14.96
CA GLY A 104 3.80 17.19 -13.98
C GLY A 104 2.80 17.54 -12.89
N ILE A 105 1.55 17.83 -13.24
CA ILE A 105 0.49 18.10 -12.26
C ILE A 105 0.29 16.87 -11.35
N SER A 106 0.28 15.66 -11.89
CA SER A 106 0.13 14.43 -11.08
C SER A 106 1.30 14.27 -10.10
N ASP A 107 2.53 14.56 -10.53
CA ASP A 107 3.73 14.50 -9.72
C ASP A 107 3.74 15.54 -8.59
N ASP A 108 3.32 16.77 -8.92
CA ASP A 108 3.15 17.83 -7.93
C ASP A 108 2.13 17.49 -6.86
N VAL A 109 1.01 16.87 -7.24
CA VAL A 109 -0.02 16.38 -6.32
C VAL A 109 0.54 15.28 -5.41
N ILE A 110 1.24 14.30 -5.97
CA ILE A 110 1.90 13.24 -5.19
C ILE A 110 2.89 13.87 -4.20
N THR A 111 3.71 14.80 -4.66
CA THR A 111 4.70 15.48 -3.83
C THR A 111 4.05 16.28 -2.71
N ALA A 112 2.98 17.02 -3.01
CA ALA A 112 2.25 17.81 -2.01
C ALA A 112 1.61 16.91 -0.94
N LEU A 113 0.95 15.83 -1.35
CA LEU A 113 0.33 14.88 -0.43
C LEU A 113 1.36 14.13 0.42
N SER A 114 2.54 13.83 -0.15
CA SER A 114 3.62 13.12 0.55
C SER A 114 4.22 13.92 1.71
N ARG A 115 4.02 15.24 1.73
CA ARG A 115 4.42 16.09 2.87
C ARG A 115 3.54 15.88 4.11
N SER A 116 2.38 15.27 3.94
CA SER A 116 1.49 14.99 5.06
C SER A 116 1.93 13.73 5.82
N PRO A 117 2.30 13.83 7.11
CA PRO A 117 2.70 12.67 7.89
C PRO A 117 1.53 11.72 8.20
N TRP A 118 0.30 12.15 7.94
CA TRP A 118 -0.93 11.42 8.21
C TRP A 118 -1.38 10.54 7.05
N LEU A 119 -0.79 10.71 5.86
CA LEU A 119 -1.15 9.98 4.65
C LEU A 119 -0.06 8.97 4.29
N PHE A 120 -0.48 7.82 3.79
CA PHE A 120 0.39 6.88 3.12
C PHE A 120 0.16 7.00 1.62
N ILE A 121 1.17 7.44 0.87
CA ILE A 121 1.07 7.70 -0.56
C ILE A 121 1.85 6.63 -1.32
N ILE A 122 1.24 6.06 -2.35
CA ILE A 122 1.92 5.14 -3.28
C ILE A 122 2.86 5.92 -4.19
N ALA A 123 4.05 5.37 -4.41
CA ALA A 123 5.06 5.98 -5.26
C ALA A 123 4.57 6.16 -6.71
N ARG A 124 4.95 7.28 -7.33
CA ARG A 124 4.60 7.64 -8.71
C ARG A 124 4.81 6.51 -9.72
N ASN A 125 5.99 5.89 -9.71
CA ASN A 125 6.31 4.85 -10.68
C ASN A 125 5.34 3.67 -10.65
N THR A 126 4.77 3.36 -9.48
CA THR A 126 3.79 2.30 -9.32
C THR A 126 2.43 2.71 -9.90
N THR A 127 1.98 3.93 -9.63
CA THR A 127 0.66 4.40 -10.10
C THR A 127 0.65 4.72 -11.59
N PHE A 128 1.78 5.15 -12.14
CA PHE A 128 1.91 5.45 -13.57
C PHE A 128 1.91 4.20 -14.48
N THR A 129 2.03 3.00 -13.92
CA THR A 129 1.81 1.76 -14.69
C THR A 129 0.37 1.63 -15.19
N TYR A 130 -0.58 2.31 -14.56
CA TYR A 130 -1.99 2.35 -14.97
C TYR A 130 -2.32 3.44 -16.00
N LYS A 131 -1.33 4.27 -16.37
CA LYS A 131 -1.53 5.36 -17.32
C LYS A 131 -2.01 4.86 -18.69
N GLY A 132 -3.03 5.52 -19.24
CA GLY A 132 -3.60 5.17 -20.54
C GLY A 132 -4.45 3.88 -20.55
N THR A 133 -4.67 3.29 -19.38
CA THR A 133 -5.53 2.10 -19.25
C THR A 133 -6.85 2.50 -18.60
N ASN A 134 -7.96 2.00 -19.15
CA ASN A 134 -9.28 2.18 -18.56
C ASN A 134 -9.46 1.12 -17.45
N VAL A 135 -8.96 1.40 -16.25
CA VAL A 135 -8.95 0.46 -15.13
C VAL A 135 -10.04 0.83 -14.11
N ASP A 136 -10.75 -0.18 -13.63
CA ASP A 136 -11.68 -0.01 -12.50
C ASP A 136 -10.89 0.40 -11.25
N VAL A 137 -11.24 1.53 -10.66
CA VAL A 137 -10.60 2.11 -9.46
C VAL A 137 -10.61 1.11 -8.30
N ARG A 138 -11.64 0.28 -8.16
CA ARG A 138 -11.70 -0.77 -7.14
C ARG A 138 -10.63 -1.83 -7.34
N ARG A 139 -10.33 -2.15 -8.60
CA ARG A 139 -9.23 -3.06 -8.94
C ARG A 139 -7.88 -2.45 -8.60
N VAL A 140 -7.64 -1.18 -8.96
CA VAL A 140 -6.41 -0.45 -8.60
C VAL A 140 -6.22 -0.40 -7.09
N SER A 141 -7.27 -0.03 -6.35
CA SER A 141 -7.26 -0.01 -4.89
C SER A 141 -6.85 -1.36 -4.29
N LYS A 142 -7.42 -2.45 -4.82
CA LYS A 142 -7.13 -3.81 -4.38
C LYS A 142 -5.68 -4.22 -4.70
N GLU A 143 -5.22 -3.98 -5.92
CA GLU A 143 -3.87 -4.35 -6.37
C GLU A 143 -2.78 -3.59 -5.62
N LEU A 144 -3.01 -2.29 -5.35
CA LEU A 144 -2.06 -1.43 -4.62
C LEU A 144 -2.24 -1.49 -3.10
N GLY A 145 -3.32 -2.10 -2.61
CA GLY A 145 -3.63 -2.17 -1.20
C GLY A 145 -3.87 -0.81 -0.57
N VAL A 146 -4.54 0.10 -1.27
CA VAL A 146 -4.88 1.44 -0.79
C VAL A 146 -6.38 1.60 -0.56
N ARG A 147 -6.77 2.47 0.38
CA ARG A 147 -8.17 2.80 0.65
C ARG A 147 -8.73 3.76 -0.39
N PHE A 148 -7.97 4.76 -0.77
CA PHE A 148 -8.42 5.83 -1.64
C PHE A 148 -7.61 5.88 -2.93
N VAL A 149 -8.27 6.25 -4.01
CA VAL A 149 -7.64 6.52 -5.31
C VAL A 149 -8.02 7.94 -5.72
N LEU A 150 -7.02 8.75 -6.05
CA LEU A 150 -7.18 10.06 -6.64
C LEU A 150 -6.92 9.94 -8.14
N GLU A 151 -7.89 10.34 -8.93
CA GLU A 151 -7.77 10.43 -10.38
C GLU A 151 -8.19 11.82 -10.85
N GLY A 152 -7.86 12.16 -12.07
CA GLY A 152 -8.22 13.45 -12.61
C GLY A 152 -7.87 13.65 -14.06
N SER A 153 -8.16 14.84 -14.54
CA SER A 153 -7.83 15.25 -15.91
C SER A 153 -7.31 16.66 -15.94
N VAL A 154 -6.46 16.95 -16.92
CA VAL A 154 -5.91 18.27 -17.19
C VAL A 154 -6.27 18.67 -18.60
N ARG A 155 -6.84 19.87 -18.74
CA ARG A 155 -7.13 20.47 -20.04
C ARG A 155 -6.47 21.85 -20.12
N ARG A 156 -5.57 22.00 -21.05
CA ARG A 156 -4.93 23.26 -21.36
C ARG A 156 -5.40 23.81 -22.72
N SER A 157 -5.73 25.09 -22.77
CA SER A 157 -6.09 25.79 -23.99
C SER A 157 -5.48 27.19 -23.95
N GLY A 158 -4.34 27.37 -24.66
CA GLY A 158 -3.49 28.55 -24.52
C GLY A 158 -2.98 28.69 -23.09
N ASP A 159 -3.23 29.82 -22.44
CA ASP A 159 -2.79 30.12 -21.08
C ASP A 159 -3.82 29.64 -20.02
N ARG A 160 -4.95 29.10 -20.43
CA ARG A 160 -5.98 28.61 -19.52
C ARG A 160 -5.76 27.14 -19.23
N VAL A 161 -5.76 26.78 -17.94
CA VAL A 161 -5.67 25.43 -17.46
C VAL A 161 -6.91 25.10 -16.64
N ARG A 162 -7.47 23.94 -16.91
CA ARG A 162 -8.51 23.33 -16.09
C ARG A 162 -8.01 22.00 -15.57
N VAL A 163 -8.05 21.84 -14.26
CA VAL A 163 -7.76 20.58 -13.58
C VAL A 163 -9.05 20.10 -12.92
N THR A 164 -9.43 18.87 -13.21
CA THR A 164 -10.51 18.19 -12.49
C THR A 164 -9.88 17.08 -11.68
N ALA A 165 -10.22 16.97 -10.42
CA ALA A 165 -9.71 15.94 -9.52
C ALA A 165 -10.87 15.31 -8.76
N GLN A 166 -10.78 14.00 -8.53
CA GLN A 166 -11.78 13.26 -7.77
C GLN A 166 -11.12 12.17 -6.92
N LEU A 167 -11.55 12.12 -5.67
CA LEU A 167 -11.15 11.12 -4.70
C LEU A 167 -12.22 10.05 -4.59
N ILE A 168 -11.84 8.80 -4.79
CA ILE A 168 -12.74 7.67 -4.82
C ILE A 168 -12.37 6.70 -3.69
N ASP A 169 -13.37 6.22 -2.97
CA ASP A 169 -13.22 5.12 -2.03
C ASP A 169 -13.08 3.81 -2.82
N GLY A 170 -11.90 3.20 -2.75
CA GLY A 170 -11.59 1.99 -3.50
C GLY A 170 -12.37 0.74 -3.09
N LEU A 171 -13.01 0.74 -1.92
CA LEU A 171 -13.86 -0.38 -1.49
C LEU A 171 -15.25 -0.30 -2.12
N THR A 172 -15.82 0.88 -2.15
CA THR A 172 -17.20 1.10 -2.62
C THR A 172 -17.27 1.53 -4.08
N GLY A 173 -16.19 2.13 -4.61
CA GLY A 173 -16.18 2.81 -5.90
C GLY A 173 -16.95 4.14 -5.88
N GLY A 174 -17.33 4.61 -4.69
CA GLY A 174 -18.06 5.86 -4.51
C GLY A 174 -17.14 7.09 -4.46
N HIS A 175 -17.60 8.19 -5.04
CA HIS A 175 -16.88 9.46 -4.94
C HIS A 175 -16.96 10.01 -3.51
N VAL A 176 -15.79 10.23 -2.91
CA VAL A 176 -15.65 10.90 -1.61
C VAL A 176 -15.65 12.41 -1.81
N TRP A 177 -14.99 12.85 -2.87
CA TRP A 177 -14.83 14.26 -3.20
C TRP A 177 -14.54 14.41 -4.69
N SER A 178 -15.02 15.49 -5.29
CA SER A 178 -14.73 15.88 -6.68
C SER A 178 -14.74 17.38 -6.80
N GLU A 179 -13.72 17.94 -7.43
CA GLU A 179 -13.62 19.38 -7.62
C GLU A 179 -12.92 19.74 -8.94
N ARG A 180 -13.19 20.93 -9.41
CA ARG A 180 -12.64 21.50 -10.64
C ARG A 180 -11.97 22.83 -10.33
N TYR A 181 -10.75 22.97 -10.80
CA TYR A 181 -9.94 24.17 -10.68
C TYR A 181 -9.69 24.77 -12.04
N ASP A 182 -9.99 26.05 -12.19
CA ASP A 182 -9.67 26.84 -13.39
C ASP A 182 -8.58 27.85 -13.03
N GLY A 183 -7.51 27.89 -13.79
CA GLY A 183 -6.36 28.78 -13.60
C GLY A 183 -5.85 29.38 -14.91
N GLN A 184 -5.00 30.38 -14.79
CA GLN A 184 -4.21 30.92 -15.89
C GLN A 184 -2.74 30.67 -15.59
N LEU A 185 -1.99 30.28 -16.64
CA LEU A 185 -0.53 30.22 -16.54
C LEU A 185 -0.02 31.66 -16.66
N GLU A 186 0.65 32.13 -15.64
CA GLU A 186 1.42 33.37 -15.69
C GLU A 186 2.83 33.01 -16.18
N ASP A 187 3.38 33.79 -17.12
CA ASP A 187 4.73 33.67 -17.65
C ASP A 187 5.78 34.01 -16.60
#